data_4326e940a9ba1021c479f2df6a31679d
#
_entry.id   4326e940a9ba1021c479f2df6a31679d
#
_cell.length_a   1.000
_cell.length_b   1.000
_cell.length_c   1.000
_cell.angle_alpha   90.00
_cell.angle_beta   90.00
_cell.angle_gamma   90.00
#
_symmetry.space_group_name_H-M   'P 1'
#
loop_
_entity.id
_entity.type
_entity.pdbx_description
1 polymer ?
#
loop_
_entity_poly.entity_id
_entity_poly.type
_entity_poly.pdbx_seq_one_letter_code
_entity_poly.pdbx_strand_id
1 'polypeptide(L)'
;MLGSVGMCSQAVAAYIKYGDVKLAVDTCVRLNHWDQAVELAKTYKMAQIDELLNKYANHLLSNGKRLQAIELYKKANHNLEAAKLLFKLAEEQAKTRMNPLRVKKIYILAALLIEDHINNTPAIKGGRSNVVMGLTENNEDSQVIENAWKGAEAYHFLLLANRQIYLGNFDAAMKTALRLREYEEILQPEDIYCLLALSSAVNHAFAVCSKAFVKLESLESISETTREEYEDLAVEIFTKHSPQDVRNSKAECTNCESLVPDWCVACPNCMTRFPPCIMSGKPLMDLSNAWICTVCRHHVATERDVVNINACPLCHSTVTYM
;
A
#
# COMPACT_ATOMS: atom_id res chain seq x y z
N MET A 1 -16.62 0.22 -47.43
CA MET A 1 -16.87 -1.19 -47.75
C MET A 1 -15.93 -2.17 -47.06
N LEU A 2 -14.57 -2.08 -47.14
CA LEU A 2 -13.68 -3.06 -46.48
C LEU A 2 -13.87 -3.14 -44.95
N GLY A 3 -14.08 -2.00 -44.28
CA GLY A 3 -14.36 -1.96 -42.83
C GLY A 3 -15.69 -2.51 -42.39
N SER A 4 -16.71 -2.54 -43.27
CA SER A 4 -18.02 -3.14 -42.95
C SER A 4 -18.04 -4.66 -43.11
N VAL A 5 -17.02 -5.25 -43.75
CA VAL A 5 -16.88 -6.69 -43.97
C VAL A 5 -15.90 -7.33 -42.97
N GLY A 6 -15.39 -6.57 -42.00
CA GLY A 6 -14.45 -7.07 -40.95
C GLY A 6 -12.99 -7.20 -41.38
N MET A 7 -12.61 -6.74 -42.56
CA MET A 7 -11.24 -6.77 -43.06
C MET A 7 -10.43 -5.57 -42.55
N CYS A 8 -10.10 -5.59 -41.25
CA CYS A 8 -9.42 -4.46 -40.57
C CYS A 8 -8.09 -4.08 -41.23
N SER A 9 -7.17 -5.01 -41.40
CA SER A 9 -5.83 -4.75 -41.93
C SER A 9 -5.82 -4.18 -43.33
N GLN A 10 -6.72 -4.62 -44.21
CA GLN A 10 -6.84 -4.11 -45.57
C GLN A 10 -7.47 -2.72 -45.60
N ALA A 11 -8.47 -2.47 -44.75
CA ALA A 11 -9.10 -1.16 -44.61
C ALA A 11 -8.09 -0.13 -44.06
N VAL A 12 -7.32 -0.50 -43.04
CA VAL A 12 -6.25 0.33 -42.46
C VAL A 12 -5.18 0.67 -43.50
N ALA A 13 -4.68 -0.32 -44.25
CA ALA A 13 -3.69 -0.11 -45.29
C ALA A 13 -4.21 0.84 -46.39
N ALA A 14 -5.49 0.75 -46.75
CA ALA A 14 -6.10 1.65 -47.72
C ALA A 14 -6.17 3.09 -47.17
N TYR A 15 -6.66 3.29 -45.93
CA TYR A 15 -6.74 4.62 -45.32
C TYR A 15 -5.37 5.27 -45.13
N ILE A 16 -4.36 4.50 -44.73
CA ILE A 16 -2.97 5.02 -44.62
C ILE A 16 -2.43 5.48 -45.97
N LYS A 17 -2.70 4.74 -47.06
CA LYS A 17 -2.30 5.15 -48.40
C LYS A 17 -2.96 6.47 -48.87
N TYR A 18 -4.20 6.70 -48.39
CA TYR A 18 -4.91 7.96 -48.65
C TYR A 18 -4.54 9.12 -47.72
N GLY A 19 -3.68 8.86 -46.71
CA GLY A 19 -3.26 9.84 -45.71
C GLY A 19 -4.26 10.12 -44.61
N ASP A 20 -5.35 9.35 -44.51
CA ASP A 20 -6.38 9.55 -43.51
C ASP A 20 -6.20 8.56 -42.32
N VAL A 21 -5.25 8.88 -41.46
CA VAL A 21 -4.90 8.10 -40.29
C VAL A 21 -6.06 8.04 -39.29
N LYS A 22 -6.86 9.11 -39.19
CA LYS A 22 -7.99 9.17 -38.25
C LYS A 22 -9.05 8.12 -38.58
N LEU A 23 -9.44 7.98 -39.85
CA LEU A 23 -10.37 6.94 -40.31
C LEU A 23 -9.80 5.52 -40.15
N ALA A 24 -8.46 5.36 -40.28
CA ALA A 24 -7.81 4.09 -40.02
C ALA A 24 -7.96 3.68 -38.55
N VAL A 25 -7.68 4.59 -37.61
CA VAL A 25 -7.84 4.37 -36.15
C VAL A 25 -9.30 4.12 -35.79
N ASP A 26 -10.23 4.94 -36.26
CA ASP A 26 -11.67 4.78 -36.01
C ASP A 26 -12.21 3.43 -36.53
N THR A 27 -11.65 2.93 -37.62
CA THR A 27 -12.00 1.61 -38.16
C THR A 27 -11.50 0.48 -37.25
N CYS A 28 -10.28 0.58 -36.75
CA CYS A 28 -9.74 -0.36 -35.78
C CYS A 28 -10.59 -0.39 -34.51
N VAL A 29 -10.96 0.76 -33.98
CA VAL A 29 -11.83 0.88 -32.79
C VAL A 29 -13.19 0.22 -33.00
N ARG A 30 -13.85 0.49 -34.12
CA ARG A 30 -15.15 -0.12 -34.44
C ARG A 30 -15.10 -1.63 -34.60
N LEU A 31 -13.97 -2.17 -35.06
CA LEU A 31 -13.76 -3.60 -35.23
C LEU A 31 -13.11 -4.27 -34.00
N ASN A 32 -12.99 -3.56 -32.87
CA ASN A 32 -12.37 -4.01 -31.61
C ASN A 32 -10.88 -4.42 -31.74
N HIS A 33 -10.17 -3.92 -32.74
CA HIS A 33 -8.72 -4.08 -32.89
C HIS A 33 -7.96 -2.96 -32.17
N TRP A 34 -8.15 -2.87 -30.85
CA TRP A 34 -7.64 -1.77 -30.03
C TRP A 34 -6.11 -1.65 -30.01
N ASP A 35 -5.40 -2.79 -29.98
CA ASP A 35 -3.94 -2.76 -29.99
C ASP A 35 -3.38 -2.12 -31.25
N GLN A 36 -3.97 -2.42 -32.41
CA GLN A 36 -3.61 -1.82 -33.68
C GLN A 36 -3.99 -0.31 -33.74
N ALA A 37 -5.12 0.06 -33.15
CA ALA A 37 -5.55 1.46 -33.05
C ALA A 37 -4.55 2.30 -32.26
N VAL A 38 -4.09 1.79 -31.09
CA VAL A 38 -3.10 2.46 -30.22
C VAL A 38 -1.73 2.55 -30.89
N GLU A 39 -1.31 1.49 -31.57
CA GLU A 39 -0.03 1.45 -32.28
C GLU A 39 0.01 2.47 -33.44
N LEU A 40 -1.07 2.55 -34.21
CA LEU A 40 -1.23 3.54 -35.27
C LEU A 40 -1.23 4.98 -34.70
N ALA A 41 -2.00 5.22 -33.64
CA ALA A 41 -2.08 6.53 -33.01
C ALA A 41 -0.72 6.98 -32.45
N LYS A 42 0.10 6.07 -31.91
CA LYS A 42 1.48 6.33 -31.47
C LYS A 42 2.40 6.64 -32.65
N THR A 43 2.36 5.80 -33.69
CA THR A 43 3.22 5.94 -34.88
C THR A 43 3.04 7.28 -35.57
N TYR A 44 1.78 7.73 -35.69
CA TYR A 44 1.42 8.98 -36.34
C TYR A 44 1.26 10.18 -35.38
N LYS A 45 1.66 10.03 -34.08
CA LYS A 45 1.64 11.07 -33.05
C LYS A 45 0.31 11.86 -33.00
N MET A 46 -0.80 11.13 -32.96
CA MET A 46 -2.13 11.76 -32.91
C MET A 46 -2.34 12.51 -31.59
N ALA A 47 -2.87 13.74 -31.65
CA ALA A 47 -3.17 14.56 -30.48
C ALA A 47 -4.24 13.97 -29.52
N GLN A 48 -5.11 13.06 -30.04
CA GLN A 48 -6.20 12.44 -29.28
C GLN A 48 -5.88 11.03 -28.78
N ILE A 49 -4.58 10.69 -28.64
CA ILE A 49 -4.17 9.34 -28.22
C ILE A 49 -4.71 9.01 -26.81
N ASP A 50 -4.71 9.98 -25.91
CA ASP A 50 -5.15 9.79 -24.52
C ASP A 50 -6.66 9.48 -24.44
N GLU A 51 -7.47 10.14 -25.25
CA GLU A 51 -8.89 9.85 -25.34
C GLU A 51 -9.15 8.43 -25.88
N LEU A 52 -8.38 8.01 -26.88
CA LEU A 52 -8.45 6.65 -27.43
C LEU A 52 -8.04 5.61 -26.40
N LEU A 53 -6.96 5.86 -25.66
CA LEU A 53 -6.51 4.98 -24.58
C LEU A 53 -7.56 4.83 -23.49
N ASN A 54 -8.19 5.92 -23.08
CA ASN A 54 -9.28 5.90 -22.09
C ASN A 54 -10.49 5.11 -22.59
N LYS A 55 -10.89 5.27 -23.86
CA LYS A 55 -11.96 4.47 -24.46
C LYS A 55 -11.63 2.97 -24.47
N TYR A 56 -10.39 2.62 -24.83
CA TYR A 56 -9.95 1.24 -24.83
C TYR A 56 -9.88 0.65 -23.40
N ALA A 57 -9.34 1.40 -22.45
CA ALA A 57 -9.30 0.98 -21.05
C ALA A 57 -10.71 0.72 -20.51
N ASN A 58 -11.66 1.63 -20.77
CA ASN A 58 -13.06 1.46 -20.38
C ASN A 58 -13.69 0.22 -21.02
N HIS A 59 -13.41 -0.07 -22.28
CA HIS A 59 -13.86 -1.29 -22.94
C HIS A 59 -13.26 -2.54 -22.28
N LEU A 60 -11.97 -2.53 -21.89
CA LEU A 60 -11.34 -3.65 -21.18
C LEU A 60 -11.97 -3.84 -19.80
N LEU A 61 -12.23 -2.75 -19.08
CA LEU A 61 -12.86 -2.78 -17.75
C LEU A 61 -14.30 -3.31 -17.81
N SER A 62 -15.10 -2.91 -18.81
CA SER A 62 -16.46 -3.43 -19.00
C SER A 62 -16.48 -4.92 -19.32
N ASN A 63 -15.44 -5.45 -19.95
CA ASN A 63 -15.24 -6.87 -20.21
C ASN A 63 -14.57 -7.64 -19.05
N GLY A 64 -14.36 -7.02 -17.87
CA GLY A 64 -13.72 -7.64 -16.72
C GLY A 64 -12.19 -7.86 -16.85
N LYS A 65 -11.57 -7.34 -17.92
CA LYS A 65 -10.14 -7.53 -18.22
C LYS A 65 -9.26 -6.49 -17.55
N ARG A 66 -9.37 -6.36 -16.21
CA ARG A 66 -8.70 -5.32 -15.42
C ARG A 66 -7.17 -5.31 -15.57
N LEU A 67 -6.53 -6.49 -15.56
CA LEU A 67 -5.07 -6.57 -15.68
C LEU A 67 -4.58 -6.05 -17.04
N GLN A 68 -5.33 -6.30 -18.12
CA GLN A 68 -4.99 -5.77 -19.44
C GLN A 68 -5.15 -4.25 -19.50
N ALA A 69 -6.16 -3.68 -18.83
CA ALA A 69 -6.31 -2.23 -18.72
C ALA A 69 -5.14 -1.57 -17.96
N ILE A 70 -4.68 -2.19 -16.85
CA ILE A 70 -3.52 -1.73 -16.08
C ILE A 70 -2.25 -1.78 -16.95
N GLU A 71 -2.05 -2.88 -17.68
CA GLU A 71 -0.90 -3.04 -18.58
C GLU A 71 -0.92 -2.01 -19.73
N LEU A 72 -2.09 -1.73 -20.27
CA LEU A 72 -2.28 -0.71 -21.30
C LEU A 72 -1.85 0.68 -20.80
N TYR A 73 -2.37 1.11 -19.63
CA TYR A 73 -2.00 2.40 -19.03
C TYR A 73 -0.51 2.48 -18.72
N LYS A 74 0.08 1.39 -18.16
CA LYS A 74 1.52 1.35 -17.88
C LYS A 74 2.36 1.50 -19.16
N LYS A 75 2.01 0.77 -20.25
CA LYS A 75 2.70 0.89 -21.55
C LYS A 75 2.58 2.28 -22.18
N ALA A 76 1.49 2.99 -21.85
CA ALA A 76 1.26 4.35 -22.31
C ALA A 76 1.89 5.43 -21.41
N ASN A 77 2.58 5.04 -20.32
CA ASN A 77 3.12 5.93 -19.26
C ASN A 77 2.05 6.71 -18.48
N HIS A 78 0.78 6.27 -18.51
CA HIS A 78 -0.29 6.80 -17.66
C HIS A 78 -0.25 6.13 -16.29
N ASN A 79 0.85 6.33 -15.56
CA ASN A 79 1.16 5.62 -14.32
C ASN A 79 0.14 5.90 -13.21
N LEU A 80 -0.40 7.11 -13.13
CA LEU A 80 -1.40 7.46 -12.12
C LEU A 80 -2.71 6.68 -12.31
N GLU A 81 -3.22 6.58 -13.54
CA GLU A 81 -4.44 5.82 -13.85
C GLU A 81 -4.25 4.32 -13.62
N ALA A 82 -3.08 3.79 -13.99
CA ALA A 82 -2.73 2.39 -13.69
C ALA A 82 -2.69 2.13 -12.17
N ALA A 83 -2.12 3.05 -11.40
CA ALA A 83 -2.06 2.96 -9.94
C ALA A 83 -3.46 2.98 -9.31
N LYS A 84 -4.36 3.88 -9.74
CA LYS A 84 -5.75 3.92 -9.25
C LYS A 84 -6.48 2.60 -9.46
N LEU A 85 -6.30 1.96 -10.62
CA LEU A 85 -6.89 0.65 -10.89
C LEU A 85 -6.31 -0.45 -9.99
N LEU A 86 -5.00 -0.40 -9.71
CA LEU A 86 -4.35 -1.32 -8.77
C LEU A 86 -4.85 -1.12 -7.34
N PHE A 87 -5.05 0.12 -6.89
CA PHE A 87 -5.63 0.39 -5.56
C PHE A 87 -7.03 -0.21 -5.43
N LYS A 88 -7.92 0.05 -6.39
CA LYS A 88 -9.26 -0.54 -6.40
C LYS A 88 -9.21 -2.08 -6.37
N LEU A 89 -8.30 -2.67 -7.13
CA LEU A 89 -8.10 -4.11 -7.12
C LEU A 89 -7.59 -4.62 -5.75
N ALA A 90 -6.67 -3.89 -5.11
CA ALA A 90 -6.15 -4.25 -3.79
C ALA A 90 -7.25 -4.18 -2.71
N GLU A 91 -8.06 -3.12 -2.71
CA GLU A 91 -9.19 -2.95 -1.79
C GLU A 91 -10.25 -4.05 -1.94
N GLU A 92 -10.58 -4.43 -3.18
CA GLU A 92 -11.52 -5.52 -3.43
C GLU A 92 -10.96 -6.87 -2.93
N GLN A 93 -9.66 -7.13 -3.15
CA GLN A 93 -9.03 -8.35 -2.66
C GLN A 93 -8.88 -8.35 -1.14
N ALA A 94 -8.68 -7.20 -0.52
CA ALA A 94 -8.69 -7.04 0.93
C ALA A 94 -10.06 -7.42 1.53
N LYS A 95 -11.14 -6.90 0.94
CA LYS A 95 -12.52 -7.22 1.36
C LYS A 95 -12.87 -8.71 1.23
N THR A 96 -12.33 -9.38 0.23
CA THR A 96 -12.53 -10.83 0.02
C THR A 96 -11.61 -11.72 0.86
N ARG A 97 -10.86 -11.15 1.81
CA ARG A 97 -9.89 -11.86 2.68
C ARG A 97 -8.90 -12.73 1.88
N MET A 98 -8.45 -12.23 0.72
CA MET A 98 -7.43 -12.92 -0.09
C MET A 98 -6.08 -12.94 0.63
N ASN A 99 -5.15 -13.78 0.16
CA ASN A 99 -3.83 -13.92 0.75
C ASN A 99 -3.15 -12.54 0.98
N PRO A 100 -2.81 -12.18 2.23
CA PRO A 100 -2.24 -10.87 2.59
C PRO A 100 -0.97 -10.51 1.81
N LEU A 101 -0.13 -11.51 1.47
CA LEU A 101 1.07 -11.29 0.67
C LEU A 101 0.75 -10.82 -0.75
N ARG A 102 -0.33 -11.34 -1.33
CA ARG A 102 -0.78 -10.92 -2.66
C ARG A 102 -1.28 -9.48 -2.63
N VAL A 103 -2.10 -9.14 -1.64
CA VAL A 103 -2.62 -7.78 -1.46
C VAL A 103 -1.47 -6.79 -1.24
N LYS A 104 -0.50 -7.12 -0.36
CA LYS A 104 0.74 -6.35 -0.18
C LYS A 104 1.43 -6.04 -1.50
N LYS A 105 1.64 -7.07 -2.35
CA LYS A 105 2.33 -6.91 -3.64
C LYS A 105 1.58 -5.97 -4.59
N ILE A 106 0.25 -5.99 -4.60
CA ILE A 106 -0.55 -5.10 -5.44
C ILE A 106 -0.41 -3.65 -4.97
N TYR A 107 -0.48 -3.40 -3.66
CA TYR A 107 -0.22 -2.06 -3.10
C TYR A 107 1.19 -1.55 -3.40
N ILE A 108 2.21 -2.42 -3.31
CA ILE A 108 3.59 -2.04 -3.67
C ILE A 108 3.68 -1.63 -5.14
N LEU A 109 3.08 -2.41 -6.05
CA LEU A 109 3.07 -2.07 -7.47
C LEU A 109 2.37 -0.73 -7.75
N ALA A 110 1.25 -0.47 -7.07
CA ALA A 110 0.56 0.82 -7.17
C ALA A 110 1.43 1.97 -6.67
N ALA A 111 2.08 1.80 -5.51
CA ALA A 111 2.95 2.81 -4.92
C ALA A 111 4.17 3.11 -5.81
N LEU A 112 4.80 2.08 -6.40
CA LEU A 112 5.92 2.27 -7.34
C LEU A 112 5.51 3.03 -8.60
N LEU A 113 4.32 2.78 -9.15
CA LEU A 113 3.81 3.54 -10.29
C LEU A 113 3.57 5.02 -9.95
N ILE A 114 3.17 5.32 -8.72
CA ILE A 114 3.02 6.70 -8.25
C ILE A 114 4.40 7.36 -8.10
N GLU A 115 5.39 6.68 -7.52
CA GLU A 115 6.76 7.22 -7.47
C GLU A 115 7.32 7.48 -8.88
N ASP A 116 7.09 6.58 -9.83
CA ASP A 116 7.47 6.77 -11.23
C ASP A 116 6.74 7.97 -11.86
N HIS A 117 5.45 8.16 -11.54
CA HIS A 117 4.69 9.32 -12.01
C HIS A 117 5.27 10.62 -11.47
N ILE A 118 5.56 10.69 -10.17
CA ILE A 118 6.15 11.87 -9.51
C ILE A 118 7.53 12.18 -10.10
N ASN A 119 8.37 11.18 -10.30
CA ASN A 119 9.73 11.35 -10.83
C ASN A 119 9.75 11.81 -12.31
N ASN A 120 8.76 11.39 -13.09
CA ASN A 120 8.66 11.71 -14.53
C ASN A 120 7.95 13.05 -14.83
N THR A 121 7.32 13.68 -13.83
CA THR A 121 6.59 14.95 -14.00
C THR A 121 7.54 16.13 -13.77
N PRO A 122 7.91 16.95 -14.79
CA PRO A 122 8.96 17.97 -14.68
C PRO A 122 8.67 19.11 -13.71
N ALA A 123 7.39 19.35 -13.39
CA ALA A 123 6.96 20.44 -12.52
C ALA A 123 7.29 20.26 -11.03
N ILE A 124 7.89 19.12 -10.62
CA ILE A 124 7.88 18.67 -9.23
C ILE A 124 9.27 18.56 -8.61
N LYS A 125 10.28 19.21 -9.16
CA LYS A 125 11.65 19.19 -8.59
C LYS A 125 11.79 19.89 -7.22
N GLY A 126 10.70 20.29 -6.56
CA GLY A 126 10.68 21.07 -5.33
C GLY A 126 10.26 20.35 -4.03
N GLY A 127 10.27 19.01 -3.99
CA GLY A 127 9.93 18.27 -2.75
C GLY A 127 8.45 17.82 -2.66
N ARG A 128 8.23 16.70 -1.97
CA ARG A 128 6.94 16.00 -1.86
C ARG A 128 5.78 16.88 -1.35
N SER A 129 6.08 17.90 -0.53
CA SER A 129 5.08 18.82 0.03
C SER A 129 4.52 19.81 -1.00
N ASN A 130 5.31 20.19 -2.02
CA ASN A 130 4.87 21.12 -3.08
C ASN A 130 4.15 20.40 -4.24
N VAL A 131 4.29 19.08 -4.32
CA VAL A 131 3.67 18.23 -5.35
C VAL A 131 2.17 18.17 -5.19
N VAL A 132 1.70 18.05 -3.94
CA VAL A 132 0.28 17.93 -3.61
C VAL A 132 -0.47 19.23 -3.95
N MET A 133 0.18 20.39 -3.81
CA MET A 133 -0.46 21.68 -4.09
C MET A 133 -0.52 22.06 -5.58
N GLY A 134 0.29 21.45 -6.44
CA GLY A 134 0.44 21.88 -7.85
C GLY A 134 -0.14 20.93 -8.91
N LEU A 135 -0.55 19.70 -8.53
CA LEU A 135 -0.88 18.65 -9.51
C LEU A 135 -2.36 18.27 -9.60
N THR A 136 -3.21 18.72 -8.68
CA THR A 136 -4.55 18.13 -8.59
C THR A 136 -5.64 19.17 -8.58
N GLU A 137 -6.37 19.22 -9.68
CA GLU A 137 -7.71 19.76 -9.74
C GLU A 137 -8.73 18.82 -9.03
N ASN A 138 -8.33 17.56 -8.70
CA ASN A 138 -9.18 16.54 -8.09
C ASN A 138 -8.65 16.08 -6.72
N ASN A 139 -9.45 16.19 -5.67
CA ASN A 139 -9.15 15.70 -4.31
C ASN A 139 -8.76 14.21 -4.26
N GLU A 140 -9.31 13.39 -5.14
CA GLU A 140 -9.04 11.94 -5.20
C GLU A 140 -7.58 11.63 -5.57
N ASP A 141 -7.00 12.39 -6.50
CA ASP A 141 -5.62 12.18 -6.96
C ASP A 141 -4.62 12.51 -5.85
N SER A 142 -4.89 13.58 -5.09
CA SER A 142 -4.07 13.97 -3.94
C SER A 142 -4.06 12.89 -2.87
N GLN A 143 -5.22 12.32 -2.54
CA GLN A 143 -5.34 11.25 -1.55
C GLN A 143 -4.60 9.97 -1.98
N VAL A 144 -4.68 9.60 -3.26
CA VAL A 144 -3.97 8.43 -3.80
C VAL A 144 -2.46 8.63 -3.71
N ILE A 145 -1.96 9.83 -4.01
CA ILE A 145 -0.54 10.16 -3.94
C ILE A 145 -0.03 10.18 -2.48
N GLU A 146 -0.77 10.82 -1.57
CA GLU A 146 -0.40 10.91 -0.15
C GLU A 146 -0.38 9.55 0.55
N ASN A 147 -1.36 8.70 0.22
CA ASN A 147 -1.52 7.40 0.85
C ASN A 147 -0.90 6.25 0.04
N ALA A 148 -0.05 6.55 -0.95
CA ALA A 148 0.50 5.56 -1.87
C ALA A 148 1.10 4.33 -1.18
N TRP A 149 1.86 4.52 -0.10
CA TRP A 149 2.51 3.45 0.64
C TRP A 149 1.69 2.89 1.81
N LYS A 150 0.65 3.59 2.26
CA LYS A 150 -0.12 3.23 3.47
C LYS A 150 -0.68 1.80 3.43
N GLY A 151 -1.22 1.37 2.28
CA GLY A 151 -1.71 0.00 2.10
C GLY A 151 -0.60 -1.05 2.10
N ALA A 152 0.54 -0.75 1.47
CA ALA A 152 1.70 -1.64 1.47
C ALA A 152 2.30 -1.80 2.87
N GLU A 153 2.39 -0.72 3.64
CA GLU A 153 2.83 -0.71 5.04
C GLU A 153 1.92 -1.55 5.92
N ALA A 154 0.59 -1.34 5.81
CA ALA A 154 -0.41 -2.06 6.59
C ALA A 154 -0.24 -3.58 6.45
N TYR A 155 -0.22 -4.08 5.22
CA TYR A 155 -0.04 -5.51 4.95
C TYR A 155 1.38 -6.01 5.24
N HIS A 156 2.38 -5.14 5.14
CA HIS A 156 3.74 -5.49 5.54
C HIS A 156 3.84 -5.73 7.03
N PHE A 157 3.34 -4.81 7.85
CA PHE A 157 3.39 -4.96 9.31
C PHE A 157 2.46 -6.07 9.81
N LEU A 158 1.33 -6.32 9.17
CA LEU A 158 0.47 -7.46 9.47
C LEU A 158 1.24 -8.79 9.28
N LEU A 159 1.89 -8.97 8.15
CA LEU A 159 2.69 -10.16 7.86
C LEU A 159 3.90 -10.28 8.78
N LEU A 160 4.53 -9.13 9.12
CA LEU A 160 5.66 -9.08 10.04
C LEU A 160 5.25 -9.50 11.45
N ALA A 161 4.15 -8.97 12.00
CA ALA A 161 3.63 -9.32 13.31
C ALA A 161 3.30 -10.81 13.40
N ASN A 162 2.61 -11.37 12.42
CA ASN A 162 2.32 -12.80 12.34
C ASN A 162 3.60 -13.64 12.33
N ARG A 163 4.59 -13.25 11.52
CA ARG A 163 5.89 -13.94 11.48
C ARG A 163 6.61 -13.87 12.82
N GLN A 164 6.59 -12.72 13.50
CA GLN A 164 7.22 -12.53 14.80
C GLN A 164 6.58 -13.40 15.88
N ILE A 165 5.24 -13.53 15.90
CA ILE A 165 4.52 -14.44 16.79
C ILE A 165 4.94 -15.88 16.51
N TYR A 166 4.95 -16.29 15.24
CA TYR A 166 5.32 -17.64 14.84
C TYR A 166 6.76 -18.01 15.26
N LEU A 167 7.67 -17.03 15.23
CA LEU A 167 9.06 -17.19 15.66
C LEU A 167 9.25 -17.04 17.19
N GLY A 168 8.19 -16.80 17.97
CA GLY A 168 8.27 -16.61 19.41
C GLY A 168 8.80 -15.23 19.85
N ASN A 169 8.94 -14.27 18.95
CA ASN A 169 9.43 -12.91 19.23
C ASN A 169 8.27 -12.00 19.67
N PHE A 170 7.62 -12.31 20.79
CA PHE A 170 6.38 -11.65 21.23
C PHE A 170 6.54 -10.17 21.56
N ASP A 171 7.72 -9.73 22.05
CA ASP A 171 8.00 -8.30 22.26
C ASP A 171 7.98 -7.50 20.96
N ALA A 172 8.66 -7.98 19.95
CA ALA A 172 8.64 -7.33 18.63
C ALA A 172 7.25 -7.41 18.00
N ALA A 173 6.55 -8.53 18.15
CA ALA A 173 5.19 -8.72 17.66
C ALA A 173 4.21 -7.72 18.29
N MET A 174 4.28 -7.52 19.61
CA MET A 174 3.46 -6.54 20.31
C MET A 174 3.71 -5.10 19.80
N LYS A 175 4.98 -4.71 19.65
CA LYS A 175 5.35 -3.39 19.14
C LYS A 175 4.86 -3.18 17.71
N THR A 176 4.97 -4.21 16.86
CA THR A 176 4.44 -4.19 15.50
C THR A 176 2.89 -4.14 15.50
N ALA A 177 2.23 -4.91 16.35
CA ALA A 177 0.77 -4.94 16.47
C ALA A 177 0.20 -3.59 16.97
N LEU A 178 0.90 -2.93 17.90
CA LEU A 178 0.54 -1.57 18.32
C LEU A 178 0.56 -0.57 17.15
N ARG A 179 1.50 -0.75 16.22
CA ARG A 179 1.57 0.08 15.00
C ARG A 179 0.40 -0.19 14.05
N LEU A 180 -0.09 -1.42 13.96
CA LEU A 180 -1.21 -1.77 13.08
C LEU A 180 -2.48 -0.99 13.37
N ARG A 181 -2.65 -0.45 14.57
CA ARG A 181 -3.79 0.41 14.93
C ARG A 181 -3.91 1.67 14.05
N GLU A 182 -2.84 2.13 13.44
CA GLU A 182 -2.88 3.27 12.50
C GLU A 182 -3.50 2.90 11.13
N TYR A 183 -3.72 1.61 10.88
CA TYR A 183 -4.22 1.07 9.62
C TYR A 183 -5.59 0.39 9.76
N GLU A 184 -6.39 0.75 10.77
CA GLU A 184 -7.73 0.19 11.00
C GLU A 184 -8.70 0.42 9.83
N GLU A 185 -8.46 1.44 9.01
CA GLU A 185 -9.25 1.72 7.80
C GLU A 185 -8.94 0.75 6.63
N ILE A 186 -7.77 0.10 6.66
CA ILE A 186 -7.26 -0.73 5.56
C ILE A 186 -7.33 -2.21 5.92
N LEU A 187 -7.00 -2.53 7.17
CA LEU A 187 -7.00 -3.90 7.70
C LEU A 187 -8.31 -4.17 8.47
N GLN A 188 -8.62 -5.44 8.65
CA GLN A 188 -9.73 -5.81 9.52
C GLN A 188 -9.36 -5.52 10.99
N PRO A 189 -10.16 -4.75 11.73
CA PRO A 189 -9.86 -4.44 13.12
C PRO A 189 -9.73 -5.69 14.01
N GLU A 190 -10.52 -6.71 13.73
CA GLU A 190 -10.44 -8.01 14.41
C GLU A 190 -9.02 -8.61 14.33
N ASP A 191 -8.42 -8.67 13.13
CA ASP A 191 -7.08 -9.22 12.93
C ASP A 191 -6.02 -8.42 13.72
N ILE A 192 -6.16 -7.08 13.76
CA ILE A 192 -5.25 -6.20 14.50
C ILE A 192 -5.32 -6.47 15.99
N TYR A 193 -6.53 -6.46 16.54
CA TYR A 193 -6.72 -6.56 18.00
C TYR A 193 -6.53 -7.97 18.53
N CYS A 194 -6.80 -9.02 17.74
CA CYS A 194 -6.42 -10.39 18.07
C CYS A 194 -4.89 -10.56 18.18
N LEU A 195 -4.14 -10.04 17.20
CA LEU A 195 -2.67 -10.06 17.25
C LEU A 195 -2.13 -9.28 18.44
N LEU A 196 -2.74 -8.14 18.75
CA LEU A 196 -2.35 -7.30 19.87
C LEU A 196 -2.67 -7.98 21.20
N ALA A 197 -3.86 -8.56 21.39
CA ALA A 197 -4.25 -9.29 22.58
C ALA A 197 -3.32 -10.47 22.83
N LEU A 198 -3.06 -11.31 21.80
CA LEU A 198 -2.21 -12.47 21.91
C LEU A 198 -0.76 -12.08 22.27
N SER A 199 -0.16 -11.15 21.50
CA SER A 199 1.23 -10.76 21.71
C SER A 199 1.45 -10.05 23.04
N SER A 200 0.48 -9.22 23.49
CA SER A 200 0.58 -8.50 24.77
C SER A 200 0.35 -9.42 25.97
N ALA A 201 -0.55 -10.40 25.88
CA ALA A 201 -0.77 -11.39 26.93
C ALA A 201 0.50 -12.21 27.20
N VAL A 202 1.11 -12.77 26.14
CA VAL A 202 2.34 -13.56 26.26
C VAL A 202 3.53 -12.69 26.74
N ASN A 203 3.54 -11.41 26.38
CA ASN A 203 4.58 -10.46 26.78
C ASN A 203 4.34 -9.82 28.17
N HIS A 204 3.34 -10.28 28.92
CA HIS A 204 2.94 -9.75 30.21
C HIS A 204 2.60 -8.25 30.23
N ALA A 205 2.15 -7.69 29.10
CA ALA A 205 1.68 -6.31 28.97
C ALA A 205 0.15 -6.28 29.12
N PHE A 206 -0.34 -6.58 30.32
CA PHE A 206 -1.77 -6.81 30.57
C PHE A 206 -2.63 -5.56 30.46
N ALA A 207 -2.11 -4.37 30.63
CA ALA A 207 -2.87 -3.14 30.37
C ALA A 207 -3.12 -2.94 28.86
N VAL A 208 -2.16 -3.27 28.01
CA VAL A 208 -2.32 -3.26 26.54
C VAL A 208 -3.30 -4.36 26.12
N CYS A 209 -3.16 -5.55 26.70
CA CYS A 209 -4.02 -6.70 26.45
C CYS A 209 -5.50 -6.38 26.78
N SER A 210 -5.78 -5.81 27.96
CA SER A 210 -7.13 -5.40 28.36
C SER A 210 -7.76 -4.43 27.38
N LYS A 211 -7.01 -3.42 26.94
CA LYS A 211 -7.50 -2.45 25.93
C LYS A 211 -7.80 -3.13 24.59
N ALA A 212 -7.04 -4.16 24.22
CA ALA A 212 -7.29 -4.90 22.98
C ALA A 212 -8.59 -5.72 23.08
N PHE A 213 -8.86 -6.40 24.20
CA PHE A 213 -10.11 -7.12 24.41
C PHE A 213 -11.33 -6.19 24.44
N VAL A 214 -11.25 -5.04 25.14
CA VAL A 214 -12.34 -4.03 25.14
C VAL A 214 -12.67 -3.57 23.71
N LYS A 215 -11.64 -3.46 22.85
CA LYS A 215 -11.86 -3.12 21.44
C LYS A 215 -12.49 -4.27 20.66
N LEU A 216 -12.05 -5.51 20.86
CA LEU A 216 -12.65 -6.70 20.23
C LEU A 216 -14.14 -6.82 20.57
N GLU A 217 -14.50 -6.71 21.85
CA GLU A 217 -15.88 -6.74 22.31
C GLU A 217 -16.76 -5.65 21.69
N SER A 218 -16.18 -4.46 21.42
CA SER A 218 -16.88 -3.32 20.83
C SER A 218 -17.07 -3.41 19.30
N LEU A 219 -16.49 -4.40 18.61
CA LEU A 219 -16.60 -4.53 17.16
C LEU A 219 -17.97 -5.08 16.75
N GLU A 220 -18.67 -4.35 15.90
CA GLU A 220 -19.98 -4.76 15.36
C GLU A 220 -19.86 -5.90 14.32
N SER A 221 -18.67 -6.09 13.74
CA SER A 221 -18.41 -7.08 12.68
C SER A 221 -18.25 -8.52 13.18
N ILE A 222 -18.16 -8.72 14.49
CA ILE A 222 -17.89 -10.02 15.11
C ILE A 222 -19.21 -10.71 15.45
N SER A 223 -19.28 -12.05 15.25
CA SER A 223 -20.44 -12.85 15.64
C SER A 223 -20.57 -12.91 17.16
N GLU A 224 -21.80 -13.09 17.65
CA GLU A 224 -22.07 -13.22 19.10
C GLU A 224 -21.28 -14.38 19.72
N THR A 225 -21.21 -15.52 19.03
CA THR A 225 -20.44 -16.67 19.49
C THR A 225 -18.94 -16.38 19.65
N THR A 226 -18.35 -15.65 18.70
CA THR A 226 -16.94 -15.25 18.77
C THR A 226 -16.72 -14.21 19.87
N ARG A 227 -17.70 -13.33 20.12
CA ARG A 227 -17.65 -12.36 21.21
C ARG A 227 -17.64 -13.06 22.56
N GLU A 228 -18.52 -14.05 22.79
CA GLU A 228 -18.52 -14.87 24.00
C GLU A 228 -17.16 -15.56 24.20
N GLU A 229 -16.56 -16.14 23.16
CA GLU A 229 -15.21 -16.73 23.22
C GLU A 229 -14.15 -15.72 23.68
N TYR A 230 -14.20 -14.48 23.20
CA TYR A 230 -13.25 -13.42 23.61
C TYR A 230 -13.51 -12.98 25.07
N GLU A 231 -14.75 -12.89 25.50
CA GLU A 231 -15.12 -12.59 26.89
C GLU A 231 -14.61 -13.68 27.85
N ASP A 232 -14.79 -14.96 27.51
CA ASP A 232 -14.30 -16.09 28.30
C ASP A 232 -12.78 -16.07 28.43
N LEU A 233 -12.06 -15.82 27.32
CA LEU A 233 -10.60 -15.66 27.31
C LEU A 233 -10.15 -14.46 28.17
N ALA A 234 -10.84 -13.33 28.07
CA ALA A 234 -10.54 -12.15 28.86
C ALA A 234 -10.73 -12.44 30.36
N VAL A 235 -11.82 -13.11 30.76
CA VAL A 235 -12.08 -13.52 32.13
C VAL A 235 -11.00 -14.47 32.63
N GLU A 236 -10.59 -15.45 31.83
CA GLU A 236 -9.52 -16.39 32.20
C GLU A 236 -8.19 -15.67 32.48
N ILE A 237 -7.80 -14.73 31.60
CA ILE A 237 -6.54 -13.98 31.72
C ILE A 237 -6.59 -13.04 32.92
N PHE A 238 -7.64 -12.21 33.03
CA PHE A 238 -7.69 -11.14 34.03
C PHE A 238 -8.11 -11.60 35.44
N THR A 239 -8.61 -12.80 35.56
CA THR A 239 -8.77 -13.47 36.88
C THR A 239 -7.41 -13.86 37.49
N LYS A 240 -6.42 -14.17 36.62
CA LYS A 240 -5.06 -14.56 37.04
C LYS A 240 -4.09 -13.38 37.07
N HIS A 241 -4.30 -12.35 36.25
CA HIS A 241 -3.39 -11.25 36.06
C HIS A 241 -4.12 -9.91 36.09
N SER A 242 -3.70 -9.00 36.95
CA SER A 242 -4.27 -7.64 36.96
C SER A 242 -3.90 -6.89 35.66
N PRO A 243 -4.76 -6.00 35.13
CA PRO A 243 -4.51 -5.25 33.91
C PRO A 243 -3.48 -4.11 34.11
N GLN A 244 -2.27 -4.50 34.48
CA GLN A 244 -1.13 -3.59 34.68
C GLN A 244 0.07 -4.08 33.85
N ASP A 245 0.81 -3.13 33.30
CA ASP A 245 2.05 -3.46 32.57
C ASP A 245 3.21 -3.57 33.54
N VAL A 246 3.73 -4.76 33.71
CA VAL A 246 4.92 -5.05 34.55
C VAL A 246 6.19 -4.49 33.88
N ARG A 247 6.14 -4.27 32.59
CA ARG A 247 7.27 -3.80 31.78
C ARG A 247 7.52 -2.32 31.94
N ASN A 248 8.77 -1.97 32.23
CA ASN A 248 9.22 -0.59 32.45
C ASN A 248 10.34 -0.17 31.49
N SER A 249 10.43 -0.79 30.29
CA SER A 249 11.42 -0.37 29.31
C SER A 249 11.05 1.01 28.74
N LYS A 250 11.91 1.98 29.02
CA LYS A 250 11.76 3.36 28.57
C LYS A 250 12.90 3.73 27.64
N ALA A 251 12.61 4.61 26.69
CA ALA A 251 13.60 5.22 25.83
C ALA A 251 13.44 6.76 25.87
N GLU A 252 14.48 7.48 25.56
CA GLU A 252 14.45 8.94 25.50
C GLU A 252 13.93 9.43 24.17
N CYS A 253 13.02 10.41 24.20
CA CYS A 253 12.58 11.12 23.01
C CYS A 253 13.70 12.04 22.53
N THR A 254 14.18 11.89 21.30
CA THR A 254 15.26 12.72 20.71
C THR A 254 14.90 14.20 20.58
N ASN A 255 13.62 14.56 20.65
CA ASN A 255 13.18 15.96 20.51
C ASN A 255 13.01 16.69 21.84
N CYS A 256 12.56 16.01 22.90
CA CYS A 256 12.25 16.66 24.20
C CYS A 256 12.86 15.94 25.41
N GLU A 257 13.70 14.93 25.19
CA GLU A 257 14.44 14.16 26.20
C GLU A 257 13.56 13.48 27.28
N SER A 258 12.23 13.52 27.10
CA SER A 258 11.30 12.85 28.01
C SER A 258 11.40 11.33 27.86
N LEU A 259 11.37 10.63 29.00
CA LEU A 259 11.33 9.17 29.02
C LEU A 259 9.95 8.67 28.62
N VAL A 260 9.89 7.95 27.52
CA VAL A 260 8.65 7.36 26.97
C VAL A 260 8.80 5.85 26.89
N PRO A 261 7.70 5.07 26.95
CA PRO A 261 7.78 3.63 26.68
C PRO A 261 8.41 3.34 25.31
N ASP A 262 9.25 2.33 25.22
CA ASP A 262 10.02 1.99 24.01
C ASP A 262 9.15 1.46 22.83
N TRP A 263 7.85 1.31 23.06
CA TRP A 263 6.85 0.96 22.04
C TRP A 263 5.95 2.13 21.60
N CYS A 264 6.18 3.35 22.14
CA CYS A 264 5.39 4.51 21.76
C CYS A 264 5.57 4.86 20.28
N VAL A 265 4.47 5.05 19.58
CA VAL A 265 4.44 5.49 18.17
C VAL A 265 4.66 7.01 18.07
N ALA A 266 4.26 7.75 19.11
CA ALA A 266 4.46 9.19 19.23
C ALA A 266 4.79 9.55 20.68
N CYS A 267 5.61 10.58 20.87
CA CYS A 267 5.92 11.11 22.18
C CYS A 267 4.68 11.80 22.79
N PRO A 268 4.23 11.42 23.99
CA PRO A 268 3.06 12.07 24.62
C PRO A 268 3.33 13.51 25.05
N ASN A 269 4.60 13.92 25.19
CA ASN A 269 4.97 15.26 25.62
C ASN A 269 5.08 16.28 24.47
N CYS A 270 5.80 15.92 23.39
CA CYS A 270 6.05 16.83 22.26
C CYS A 270 5.36 16.41 20.96
N MET A 271 4.58 15.34 20.97
CA MET A 271 3.83 14.79 19.83
C MET A 271 4.71 14.37 18.63
N THR A 272 6.03 14.32 18.79
CA THR A 272 6.94 13.83 17.76
C THR A 272 6.62 12.37 17.43
N ARG A 273 6.36 12.06 16.14
CA ARG A 273 6.09 10.71 15.67
C ARG A 273 7.40 9.98 15.39
N PHE A 274 7.47 8.74 15.82
CA PHE A 274 8.61 7.86 15.58
C PHE A 274 8.33 6.95 14.38
N PRO A 275 9.13 7.04 13.31
CA PRO A 275 8.94 6.15 12.16
C PRO A 275 9.20 4.69 12.55
N PRO A 276 8.48 3.74 11.98
CA PRO A 276 8.72 2.32 12.25
C PRO A 276 9.92 1.81 11.47
N CYS A 277 10.67 0.91 12.08
CA CYS A 277 11.61 0.08 11.35
C CYS A 277 10.86 -0.96 10.51
N ILE A 278 11.00 -0.94 9.18
CA ILE A 278 10.32 -1.91 8.30
C ILE A 278 10.83 -3.34 8.45
N MET A 279 11.94 -3.56 9.14
CA MET A 279 12.49 -4.89 9.38
C MET A 279 12.02 -5.50 10.70
N SER A 280 11.95 -4.68 11.75
CA SER A 280 11.64 -5.16 13.11
C SER A 280 10.27 -4.71 13.63
N GLY A 281 9.61 -3.74 12.99
CA GLY A 281 8.36 -3.14 13.46
C GLY A 281 8.51 -2.18 14.64
N LYS A 282 9.71 -2.06 15.22
CA LYS A 282 9.95 -1.19 16.37
C LYS A 282 9.94 0.28 15.97
N PRO A 283 9.41 1.19 16.83
CA PRO A 283 9.56 2.61 16.60
C PRO A 283 11.02 3.03 16.69
N LEU A 284 11.46 3.89 15.77
CA LEU A 284 12.83 4.44 15.75
C LEU A 284 12.82 5.80 16.42
N MET A 285 13.34 5.88 17.63
CA MET A 285 13.48 7.12 18.38
C MET A 285 14.74 7.87 17.99
N ASP A 286 15.81 7.17 17.62
CA ASP A 286 17.03 7.74 17.05
C ASP A 286 17.17 7.32 15.58
N LEU A 287 17.32 8.32 14.71
CA LEU A 287 17.48 8.15 13.25
C LEU A 287 18.91 8.36 12.77
N SER A 288 19.86 8.69 13.66
CA SER A 288 21.25 9.03 13.29
C SER A 288 21.98 7.90 12.55
N ASN A 289 21.66 6.65 12.88
CA ASN A 289 22.24 5.45 12.27
C ASN A 289 21.24 4.67 11.41
N ALA A 290 20.05 5.24 11.13
CA ALA A 290 19.02 4.56 10.38
C ALA A 290 19.34 4.54 8.88
N TRP A 291 19.24 3.36 8.27
CA TRP A 291 19.25 3.24 6.82
C TRP A 291 17.90 3.63 6.24
N ILE A 292 17.93 4.35 5.12
CA ILE A 292 16.71 4.80 4.41
C ILE A 292 16.71 4.21 3.01
N CYS A 293 15.62 3.53 2.63
CA CYS A 293 15.46 3.02 1.28
C CYS A 293 15.35 4.18 0.27
N THR A 294 16.13 4.14 -0.79
CA THR A 294 16.12 5.18 -1.84
C THR A 294 14.82 5.23 -2.64
N VAL A 295 14.11 4.10 -2.74
CA VAL A 295 12.86 4.00 -3.53
C VAL A 295 11.63 4.33 -2.68
N CYS A 296 11.38 3.59 -1.58
CA CYS A 296 10.19 3.79 -0.77
C CYS A 296 10.37 4.77 0.40
N ARG A 297 11.61 5.20 0.68
CA ARG A 297 11.99 6.15 1.75
C ARG A 297 11.64 5.72 3.17
N HIS A 298 11.40 4.43 3.39
CA HIS A 298 11.19 3.86 4.71
C HIS A 298 12.51 3.53 5.39
N HIS A 299 12.45 3.44 6.73
CA HIS A 299 13.62 3.34 7.59
C HIS A 299 13.85 1.91 8.09
N VAL A 300 15.12 1.54 8.25
CA VAL A 300 15.58 0.38 9.02
C VAL A 300 16.51 0.86 10.14
N ALA A 301 16.46 0.21 11.30
CA ALA A 301 17.15 0.65 12.51
C ALA A 301 18.66 0.86 12.33
N THR A 302 19.33 -0.04 11.63
CA THR A 302 20.76 0.08 11.34
C THR A 302 21.08 -0.40 9.94
N GLU A 303 22.13 0.16 9.36
CA GLU A 303 22.66 -0.29 8.08
C GLU A 303 23.13 -1.75 8.13
N ARG A 304 23.65 -2.20 9.29
CA ARG A 304 24.08 -3.59 9.51
C ARG A 304 22.96 -4.60 9.35
N ASP A 305 21.73 -4.23 9.72
CA ASP A 305 20.56 -5.09 9.57
C ASP A 305 20.20 -5.30 8.08
N VAL A 306 20.59 -4.37 7.21
CA VAL A 306 20.31 -4.38 5.77
C VAL A 306 21.40 -5.09 4.98
N VAL A 307 22.65 -5.11 5.48
CA VAL A 307 23.81 -5.75 4.79
C VAL A 307 23.54 -7.21 4.43
N ASN A 308 22.77 -7.91 5.26
CA ASN A 308 22.40 -9.32 5.02
C ASN A 308 21.18 -9.50 4.11
N ILE A 309 20.58 -8.40 3.65
CA ILE A 309 19.38 -8.43 2.83
C ILE A 309 19.70 -7.74 1.50
N ASN A 310 19.64 -8.48 0.40
CA ASN A 310 19.89 -7.92 -0.93
C ASN A 310 18.79 -7.01 -1.45
N ALA A 311 17.67 -6.88 -0.72
CA ALA A 311 16.49 -6.12 -1.13
C ALA A 311 15.78 -5.47 0.05
N CYS A 312 15.15 -4.31 -0.18
CA CYS A 312 14.32 -3.64 0.82
C CYS A 312 13.17 -4.54 1.30
N PRO A 313 12.94 -4.71 2.62
CA PRO A 313 11.89 -5.59 3.15
C PRO A 313 10.46 -5.17 2.76
N LEU A 314 10.24 -3.89 2.47
CA LEU A 314 8.94 -3.37 2.09
C LEU A 314 8.75 -3.39 0.58
N CYS A 315 9.54 -2.64 -0.17
CA CYS A 315 9.32 -2.45 -1.62
C CYS A 315 10.04 -3.45 -2.51
N HIS A 316 10.92 -4.29 -1.94
CA HIS A 316 11.72 -5.31 -2.65
C HIS A 316 12.69 -4.75 -3.72
N SER A 317 12.95 -3.44 -3.72
CA SER A 317 14.02 -2.87 -4.55
C SER A 317 15.39 -3.34 -4.06
N THR A 318 16.34 -3.47 -4.98
CA THR A 318 17.73 -3.81 -4.64
C THR A 318 18.34 -2.76 -3.73
N VAL A 319 19.07 -3.19 -2.72
CA VAL A 319 19.79 -2.30 -1.80
C VAL A 319 21.05 -1.83 -2.50
N THR A 320 21.15 -0.52 -2.75
CA THR A 320 22.39 0.12 -3.19
C THR A 320 23.06 0.72 -1.96
N TYR A 321 24.27 0.29 -1.67
CA TYR A 321 25.11 0.89 -0.63
C TYR A 321 25.70 2.19 -1.21
N MET A 322 25.53 3.29 -0.50
CA MET A 322 26.21 4.55 -0.80
C MET A 322 27.53 4.61 -0.04
#